data_43f2dcea0e700bce4e94f6ff6e469ab5
#
_entry.id   43f2dcea0e700bce4e94f6ff6e469ab5
#
_cell.length_a   1.000
_cell.length_b   1.000
_cell.length_c   1.000
_cell.angle_alpha   90.00
_cell.angle_beta   90.00
_cell.angle_gamma   90.00
#
_symmetry.space_group_name_H-M   'P 1'
#
loop_
_entity.id
_entity.type
_entity.pdbx_description
1 polymer ?
#
loop_
_entity_poly.entity_id
_entity_poly.type
_entity_poly.pdbx_seq_one_letter_code
_entity_poly.pdbx_strand_id
1 'polypeptide(L)'
;HFTNDLERIYFNEYGKGLVSININGEDLRSELKVYGQRPFLGPGGPQLSNKIILGLNKLTAMVHSDHNIYLVKVPPLGTETPEIFLNDALHASFPIRKINLQGTHYPKWSQNSNIVYWSLGNSIFIWEGDKNKVQSLPTIKIIDVNLKFPRYRGNGLIAFKNCTILTMREDLEDNGIIENGVVL
;
A
#
# COMPACT_ATOMS: atom_id res chain seq x y z
N HIS A 1 -13.47 8.12 -6.51
CA HIS A 1 -12.94 9.45 -6.78
C HIS A 1 -13.33 9.94 -8.16
N PHE A 2 -13.20 11.21 -8.41
CA PHE A 2 -13.45 11.85 -9.70
C PHE A 2 -12.14 12.22 -10.39
N THR A 3 -12.19 12.35 -11.70
CA THR A 3 -11.15 12.95 -12.53
C THR A 3 -11.55 14.36 -12.96
N ASN A 4 -10.73 15.05 -13.75
CA ASN A 4 -10.99 16.45 -14.14
C ASN A 4 -12.28 16.65 -14.92
N ASP A 5 -12.78 15.64 -15.62
CA ASP A 5 -13.99 15.74 -16.43
C ASP A 5 -15.30 15.63 -15.61
N LEU A 6 -15.21 15.15 -14.38
CA LEU A 6 -16.36 14.96 -13.47
C LEU A 6 -17.54 14.15 -14.06
N GLU A 7 -17.33 13.43 -15.15
CA GLU A 7 -18.38 12.67 -15.84
C GLU A 7 -18.59 11.28 -15.25
N ARG A 8 -17.51 10.74 -14.66
CA ARG A 8 -17.49 9.38 -14.15
C ARG A 8 -16.94 9.30 -12.72
N ILE A 9 -17.46 8.34 -11.97
CA ILE A 9 -16.99 7.96 -10.63
C ILE A 9 -16.10 6.74 -10.78
N TYR A 10 -14.86 6.83 -10.30
CA TYR A 10 -13.90 5.74 -10.32
C TYR A 10 -13.77 5.11 -8.93
N PHE A 11 -13.80 3.79 -8.87
CA PHE A 11 -13.66 3.02 -7.63
C PHE A 11 -13.03 1.66 -7.89
N ASN A 12 -12.54 1.03 -6.83
CA ASN A 12 -12.02 -0.34 -6.93
C ASN A 12 -13.13 -1.32 -6.57
N GLU A 13 -13.33 -2.31 -7.43
CA GLU A 13 -14.26 -3.41 -7.21
C GLU A 13 -13.48 -4.71 -7.03
N TYR A 14 -13.85 -5.49 -6.01
CA TYR A 14 -13.19 -6.76 -5.73
C TYR A 14 -13.31 -7.70 -6.94
N GLY A 15 -12.18 -8.29 -7.35
CA GLY A 15 -12.12 -9.18 -8.51
C GLY A 15 -12.16 -8.51 -9.88
N LYS A 16 -12.41 -7.18 -9.96
CA LYS A 16 -12.47 -6.44 -11.23
C LYS A 16 -11.39 -5.35 -11.37
N GLY A 17 -10.77 -4.93 -10.27
CA GLY A 17 -9.77 -3.87 -10.27
C GLY A 17 -10.39 -2.47 -10.27
N LEU A 18 -9.85 -1.56 -11.05
CA LEU A 18 -10.39 -0.21 -11.23
C LEU A 18 -11.56 -0.24 -12.19
N VAL A 19 -12.69 0.23 -11.73
CA VAL A 19 -13.92 0.36 -12.53
C VAL A 19 -14.42 1.80 -12.49
N SER A 20 -15.23 2.18 -13.44
CA SER A 20 -15.91 3.46 -13.46
C SER A 20 -17.37 3.34 -13.84
N ILE A 21 -18.16 4.30 -13.38
CA ILE A 21 -19.57 4.41 -13.71
C ILE A 21 -19.88 5.87 -14.00
N ASN A 22 -20.78 6.14 -14.93
CA ASN A 22 -21.26 7.50 -15.17
C ASN A 22 -21.93 8.08 -13.91
N ILE A 23 -21.94 9.40 -13.79
CA ILE A 23 -22.57 10.10 -12.66
C ILE A 23 -24.06 9.80 -12.51
N ASN A 24 -24.73 9.40 -13.60
CA ASN A 24 -26.14 8.97 -13.59
C ASN A 24 -26.36 7.51 -13.15
N GLY A 25 -25.25 6.78 -12.85
CA GLY A 25 -25.31 5.38 -12.42
C GLY A 25 -25.35 4.35 -13.54
N GLU A 26 -25.15 4.77 -14.77
CA GLU A 26 -25.15 3.91 -15.94
C GLU A 26 -23.74 3.66 -16.48
N ASP A 27 -23.61 2.75 -17.45
CA ASP A 27 -22.37 2.48 -18.20
C ASP A 27 -21.19 2.12 -17.27
N LEU A 28 -21.34 1.05 -16.49
CA LEU A 28 -20.26 0.48 -15.70
C LEU A 28 -19.17 -0.08 -16.62
N ARG A 29 -17.92 0.38 -16.47
CA ARG A 29 -16.76 -0.05 -17.26
C ARG A 29 -15.64 -0.55 -16.39
N SER A 30 -14.95 -1.59 -16.86
CA SER A 30 -13.66 -2.01 -16.31
C SER A 30 -12.56 -1.18 -16.97
N GLU A 31 -11.79 -0.46 -16.16
CA GLU A 31 -10.81 0.54 -16.65
C GLU A 31 -9.39 -0.01 -16.65
N LEU A 32 -9.01 -0.71 -15.58
CA LEU A 32 -7.64 -1.19 -15.40
C LEU A 32 -7.58 -2.31 -14.36
N LYS A 33 -6.87 -3.37 -14.69
CA LYS A 33 -6.49 -4.40 -13.75
C LYS A 33 -4.98 -4.36 -13.52
N VAL A 34 -4.55 -4.37 -12.26
CA VAL A 34 -3.14 -4.41 -11.91
C VAL A 34 -2.90 -5.57 -10.96
N TYR A 35 -2.00 -6.46 -11.35
CA TYR A 35 -1.65 -7.65 -10.59
C TYR A 35 -0.30 -7.44 -9.90
N GLY A 36 -0.29 -7.63 -8.59
CA GLY A 36 0.89 -7.57 -7.75
C GLY A 36 1.31 -8.93 -7.23
N GLN A 37 2.42 -8.94 -6.49
CA GLN A 37 2.91 -10.14 -5.81
C GLN A 37 1.99 -10.47 -4.62
N ARG A 38 1.82 -11.76 -4.34
CA ARG A 38 1.16 -12.17 -3.10
C ARG A 38 2.08 -11.91 -1.91
N PRO A 39 1.54 -11.36 -0.80
CA PRO A 39 2.34 -11.08 0.41
C PRO A 39 2.82 -12.35 1.13
N PHE A 40 2.25 -13.52 0.85
CA PHE A 40 2.63 -14.78 1.48
C PHE A 40 3.01 -15.84 0.44
N LEU A 41 4.03 -16.64 0.78
CA LEU A 41 4.55 -17.77 0.01
C LEU A 41 3.54 -18.94 -0.05
N GLY A 42 2.37 -18.70 -0.63
CA GLY A 42 1.37 -19.74 -0.91
C GLY A 42 1.35 -20.11 -2.39
N PRO A 43 0.88 -21.32 -2.75
CA PRO A 43 0.64 -21.64 -4.14
C PRO A 43 -0.44 -20.72 -4.70
N GLY A 44 -0.09 -19.97 -5.73
CA GLY A 44 -1.02 -19.07 -6.42
C GLY A 44 -0.31 -17.98 -7.21
N GLY A 45 -0.91 -17.61 -8.32
CA GLY A 45 -0.41 -16.56 -9.22
C GLY A 45 -0.51 -15.15 -8.64
N PRO A 46 -0.18 -14.13 -9.44
CA PRO A 46 -0.30 -12.73 -9.08
C PRO A 46 -1.69 -12.40 -8.56
N GLN A 47 -1.77 -11.52 -7.56
CA GLN A 47 -3.04 -11.09 -6.97
C GLN A 47 -3.45 -9.74 -7.52
N LEU A 48 -4.74 -9.61 -7.86
CA LEU A 48 -5.30 -8.35 -8.30
C LEU A 48 -5.22 -7.30 -7.17
N SER A 49 -4.63 -6.15 -7.48
CA SER A 49 -4.55 -5.03 -6.55
C SER A 49 -5.93 -4.43 -6.31
N ASN A 50 -6.26 -4.22 -5.06
CA ASN A 50 -7.55 -3.66 -4.63
C ASN A 50 -7.50 -2.15 -4.35
N LYS A 51 -6.37 -1.50 -4.61
CA LYS A 51 -6.19 -0.07 -4.42
C LYS A 51 -5.45 0.56 -5.59
N ILE A 52 -6.23 0.91 -6.60
CA ILE A 52 -5.79 1.62 -7.80
C ILE A 52 -6.47 2.98 -7.78
N ILE A 53 -5.71 4.06 -7.82
CA ILE A 53 -6.23 5.43 -7.79
C ILE A 53 -5.73 6.15 -9.03
N LEU A 54 -6.65 6.50 -9.90
CA LEU A 54 -6.35 7.21 -11.13
C LEU A 54 -5.95 8.66 -10.83
N GLY A 55 -4.91 9.15 -11.49
CA GLY A 55 -4.59 10.57 -11.44
C GLY A 55 -5.65 11.39 -12.20
N LEU A 56 -5.77 12.68 -11.86
CA LEU A 56 -6.79 13.57 -12.44
C LEU A 56 -6.77 13.64 -13.98
N ASN A 57 -5.59 13.49 -14.57
CA ASN A 57 -5.41 13.50 -16.03
C ASN A 57 -5.65 12.14 -16.70
N LYS A 58 -6.03 11.11 -15.95
CA LYS A 58 -6.22 9.72 -16.40
C LYS A 58 -5.00 9.05 -17.05
N LEU A 59 -3.84 9.70 -17.11
CA LEU A 59 -2.65 9.16 -17.78
C LEU A 59 -1.78 8.30 -16.85
N THR A 60 -1.94 8.44 -15.56
CA THR A 60 -1.15 7.72 -14.55
C THR A 60 -2.06 7.25 -13.44
N ALA A 61 -1.89 6.01 -13.03
CA ALA A 61 -2.54 5.45 -11.84
C ALA A 61 -1.50 5.20 -10.75
N MET A 62 -1.87 5.48 -9.51
CA MET A 62 -1.15 5.04 -8.33
C MET A 62 -1.74 3.71 -7.87
N VAL A 63 -0.89 2.71 -7.73
CA VAL A 63 -1.26 1.37 -7.29
C VAL A 63 -0.58 1.08 -5.96
N HIS A 64 -1.35 0.70 -4.97
CA HIS A 64 -0.84 0.21 -3.71
C HIS A 64 -0.96 -1.32 -3.68
N SER A 65 0.18 -1.99 -3.69
CA SER A 65 0.26 -3.44 -3.68
C SER A 65 1.38 -3.88 -2.74
N ASP A 66 1.08 -4.79 -1.83
CA ASP A 66 2.02 -5.38 -0.88
C ASP A 66 2.94 -4.33 -0.20
N HIS A 67 2.33 -3.35 0.47
CA HIS A 67 3.03 -2.24 1.14
C HIS A 67 3.93 -1.38 0.23
N ASN A 68 3.80 -1.52 -1.09
CA ASN A 68 4.54 -0.73 -2.07
C ASN A 68 3.61 0.16 -2.88
N ILE A 69 4.15 1.31 -3.30
CA ILE A 69 3.46 2.24 -4.19
C ILE A 69 4.11 2.18 -5.56
N TYR A 70 3.28 1.91 -6.55
CA TYR A 70 3.70 1.93 -7.95
C TYR A 70 2.95 3.02 -8.70
N LEU A 71 3.65 3.73 -9.55
CA LEU A 71 3.05 4.57 -10.59
C LEU A 71 3.08 3.79 -11.89
N VAL A 72 1.93 3.63 -12.50
CA VAL A 72 1.77 2.94 -13.77
C VAL A 72 1.18 3.91 -14.79
N LYS A 73 1.71 3.90 -16.00
CA LYS A 73 1.11 4.63 -17.09
C LYS A 73 -0.15 3.88 -17.51
N VAL A 74 -1.27 4.60 -17.57
CA VAL A 74 -2.56 4.01 -17.99
C VAL A 74 -2.59 3.92 -19.49
N PRO A 75 -2.74 2.72 -20.06
CA PRO A 75 -2.92 2.58 -21.50
C PRO A 75 -4.26 3.16 -21.95
N PRO A 76 -4.38 3.60 -23.18
CA PRO A 76 -5.68 3.98 -23.74
C PRO A 76 -6.63 2.77 -23.71
N LEU A 77 -7.90 3.02 -23.42
CA LEU A 77 -8.92 1.99 -23.45
C LEU A 77 -9.06 1.46 -24.88
N GLY A 78 -8.94 0.14 -24.99
CA GLY A 78 -9.23 -0.61 -26.21
C GLY A 78 -10.54 -1.38 -26.09
N THR A 79 -10.67 -2.46 -26.84
CA THR A 79 -11.79 -3.40 -26.75
C THR A 79 -11.75 -4.24 -25.49
N GLU A 80 -10.55 -4.44 -24.92
CA GLU A 80 -10.32 -5.23 -23.70
C GLU A 80 -9.79 -4.34 -22.59
N THR A 81 -10.12 -4.72 -21.35
CA THR A 81 -9.59 -4.04 -20.16
C THR A 81 -8.08 -4.28 -20.07
N PRO A 82 -7.25 -3.22 -19.97
CA PRO A 82 -5.82 -3.36 -19.82
C PRO A 82 -5.45 -4.11 -18.55
N GLU A 83 -4.49 -5.04 -18.65
CA GLU A 83 -3.94 -5.78 -17.51
C GLU A 83 -2.44 -5.49 -17.38
N ILE A 84 -2.00 -5.13 -16.17
CA ILE A 84 -0.61 -4.78 -15.86
C ILE A 84 -0.11 -5.68 -14.75
N PHE A 85 1.07 -6.28 -14.93
CA PHE A 85 1.72 -7.14 -13.95
C PHE A 85 2.92 -6.41 -13.34
N LEU A 86 2.87 -6.11 -12.04
CA LEU A 86 3.92 -5.36 -11.32
C LEU A 86 5.22 -6.14 -11.16
N ASN A 87 5.17 -7.47 -11.21
CA ASN A 87 6.34 -8.33 -11.00
C ASN A 87 7.29 -8.35 -12.20
N ASP A 88 6.84 -7.90 -13.34
CA ASP A 88 7.60 -7.91 -14.58
C ASP A 88 7.74 -6.50 -15.17
N ALA A 89 8.25 -5.58 -14.35
CA ALA A 89 8.44 -4.20 -14.75
C ALA A 89 9.41 -4.03 -15.94
N LEU A 90 10.32 -5.00 -16.16
CA LEU A 90 11.30 -4.96 -17.25
C LEU A 90 10.67 -5.32 -18.60
N HIS A 91 9.67 -6.19 -18.60
CA HIS A 91 8.98 -6.63 -19.82
C HIS A 91 7.55 -6.04 -19.93
N ALA A 92 7.21 -5.15 -18.98
CA ALA A 92 5.90 -4.51 -19.00
C ALA A 92 5.74 -3.66 -20.26
N SER A 93 4.63 -3.85 -20.97
CA SER A 93 4.27 -3.05 -22.15
C SER A 93 4.07 -1.56 -21.83
N PHE A 94 3.91 -1.22 -20.57
CA PHE A 94 3.72 0.14 -20.07
C PHE A 94 4.67 0.43 -18.91
N PRO A 95 5.19 1.68 -18.82
CA PRO A 95 6.10 2.06 -17.75
C PRO A 95 5.50 1.89 -16.37
N ILE A 96 6.22 1.14 -15.52
CA ILE A 96 5.93 0.93 -14.11
C ILE A 96 7.07 1.50 -13.28
N ARG A 97 6.74 2.28 -12.25
CA ARG A 97 7.73 2.86 -11.35
C ARG A 97 7.33 2.63 -9.89
N LYS A 98 8.15 1.91 -9.15
CA LYS A 98 8.05 1.87 -7.68
C LYS A 98 8.63 3.17 -7.12
N ILE A 99 7.90 3.85 -6.22
CA ILE A 99 8.30 5.15 -5.67
C ILE A 99 8.71 5.11 -4.20
N ASN A 100 8.34 4.11 -3.44
CA ASN A 100 8.78 3.95 -2.06
C ASN A 100 9.93 2.94 -1.94
N LEU A 101 10.84 3.18 -0.98
CA LEU A 101 11.94 2.26 -0.65
C LEU A 101 11.56 1.32 0.50
N GLN A 102 10.78 1.83 1.44
CA GLN A 102 10.27 1.11 2.60
C GLN A 102 8.77 0.88 2.45
N GLY A 103 8.17 0.17 3.39
CA GLY A 103 6.73 -0.03 3.41
C GLY A 103 5.92 1.26 3.42
N THR A 104 4.63 1.17 3.22
CA THR A 104 3.72 2.31 3.13
C THR A 104 2.36 2.01 3.70
N HIS A 105 1.76 3.03 4.33
CA HIS A 105 0.36 3.04 4.73
C HIS A 105 -0.32 4.28 4.19
N TYR A 106 -1.59 4.14 3.82
CA TYR A 106 -2.47 5.24 3.41
C TYR A 106 -1.94 6.14 2.29
N PRO A 107 -1.43 5.58 1.18
CA PRO A 107 -0.95 6.41 0.07
C PRO A 107 -2.10 7.20 -0.55
N LYS A 108 -1.82 8.45 -0.89
CA LYS A 108 -2.78 9.36 -1.54
C LYS A 108 -2.10 10.27 -2.55
N TRP A 109 -2.85 10.68 -3.57
CA TRP A 109 -2.51 11.80 -4.43
C TRP A 109 -2.80 13.15 -3.76
N SER A 110 -2.00 14.17 -4.09
CA SER A 110 -2.41 15.56 -3.92
C SER A 110 -3.56 15.93 -4.86
N GLN A 111 -4.22 17.04 -4.60
CA GLN A 111 -5.35 17.50 -5.43
C GLN A 111 -5.03 17.61 -6.93
N ASN A 112 -3.82 18.01 -7.29
CA ASN A 112 -3.38 18.13 -8.69
C ASN A 112 -2.70 16.87 -9.24
N SER A 113 -2.68 15.77 -8.48
CA SER A 113 -2.03 14.51 -8.83
C SER A 113 -0.55 14.61 -9.23
N ASN A 114 0.17 15.59 -8.67
CA ASN A 114 1.61 15.78 -8.90
C ASN A 114 2.47 15.23 -7.77
N ILE A 115 1.89 15.12 -6.58
CA ILE A 115 2.56 14.68 -5.35
C ILE A 115 1.87 13.42 -4.85
N VAL A 116 2.65 12.45 -4.41
CA VAL A 116 2.16 11.29 -3.65
C VAL A 116 2.68 11.41 -2.23
N TYR A 117 1.81 11.23 -1.27
CA TYR A 117 2.18 11.17 0.14
C TYR A 117 1.64 9.92 0.81
N TRP A 118 2.38 9.41 1.77
CA TRP A 118 2.02 8.25 2.57
C TRP A 118 2.59 8.34 3.97
N SER A 119 2.14 7.50 4.87
CA SER A 119 2.70 7.38 6.21
C SER A 119 3.41 6.05 6.39
N LEU A 120 4.42 6.04 7.26
CA LEU A 120 5.03 4.83 7.80
C LEU A 120 5.55 5.14 9.21
N GLY A 121 5.04 4.42 10.22
CA GLY A 121 5.35 4.71 11.61
C GLY A 121 4.89 6.11 12.00
N ASN A 122 5.82 6.91 12.53
CA ASN A 122 5.60 8.29 12.94
C ASN A 122 5.98 9.33 11.88
N SER A 123 6.23 8.91 10.64
CA SER A 123 6.71 9.80 9.59
C SER A 123 5.74 9.87 8.43
N ILE A 124 5.69 11.04 7.80
CA ILE A 124 4.98 11.28 6.54
C ILE A 124 6.04 11.43 5.44
N PHE A 125 5.84 10.69 4.38
CA PHE A 125 6.69 10.69 3.20
C PHE A 125 5.99 11.42 2.08
N ILE A 126 6.73 12.26 1.37
CA ILE A 126 6.22 13.06 0.26
C ILE A 126 7.13 12.83 -0.93
N TRP A 127 6.56 12.31 -1.99
CA TRP A 127 7.21 12.17 -3.27
C TRP A 127 6.71 13.26 -4.22
N GLU A 128 7.66 14.08 -4.68
CA GLU A 128 7.46 15.04 -5.75
C GLU A 128 8.31 14.60 -6.92
N GLY A 129 7.71 14.11 -7.96
CA GLY A 129 8.49 13.55 -9.06
C GLY A 129 8.05 14.01 -10.42
N ASP A 130 9.03 14.14 -11.30
CA ASP A 130 8.77 14.27 -12.73
C ASP A 130 8.24 12.92 -13.22
N LYS A 131 6.97 12.90 -13.60
CA LYS A 131 6.27 11.72 -14.13
C LYS A 131 6.95 11.16 -15.39
N ASN A 132 7.79 11.98 -16.04
CA ASN A 132 8.48 11.65 -17.29
C ASN A 132 9.89 11.07 -17.07
N LYS A 133 10.47 11.18 -15.87
CA LYS A 133 11.78 10.63 -15.56
C LYS A 133 11.68 9.26 -14.92
N VAL A 134 11.60 8.23 -15.74
CA VAL A 134 11.44 6.83 -15.27
C VAL A 134 12.69 6.29 -14.55
N GLN A 135 13.88 6.83 -14.79
CA GLN A 135 15.16 6.23 -14.37
C GLN A 135 15.87 6.92 -13.18
N SER A 136 15.37 8.04 -12.66
CA SER A 136 16.00 8.66 -11.48
C SER A 136 15.45 8.06 -10.18
N LEU A 137 16.32 7.89 -9.18
CA LEU A 137 15.89 7.54 -7.82
C LEU A 137 14.85 8.56 -7.34
N PRO A 138 13.78 8.12 -6.67
CA PRO A 138 12.76 9.03 -6.20
C PRO A 138 13.34 9.98 -5.14
N THR A 139 13.15 11.28 -5.32
CA THR A 139 13.41 12.26 -4.26
C THR A 139 12.22 12.23 -3.30
N ILE A 140 12.47 11.81 -2.07
CA ILE A 140 11.45 11.69 -1.04
C ILE A 140 11.78 12.67 0.08
N LYS A 141 10.85 13.56 0.40
CA LYS A 141 10.89 14.39 1.60
C LYS A 141 10.23 13.64 2.75
N ILE A 142 10.87 13.62 3.91
CA ILE A 142 10.37 12.96 5.12
C ILE A 142 10.04 14.03 6.16
N ILE A 143 8.87 13.92 6.76
CA ILE A 143 8.41 14.78 7.86
C ILE A 143 8.10 13.88 9.05
N ASP A 144 8.86 14.01 10.13
CA ASP A 144 8.60 13.30 11.36
C ASP A 144 7.47 13.99 12.15
N VAL A 145 6.45 13.20 12.47
CA VAL A 145 5.31 13.65 13.26
C VAL A 145 5.62 13.35 14.72
N ASN A 146 6.14 14.33 15.43
CA ASN A 146 6.54 14.20 16.84
C ASN A 146 5.32 14.30 17.79
N LEU A 147 4.35 13.39 17.63
CA LEU A 147 3.23 13.29 18.55
C LEU A 147 3.69 12.62 19.86
N LYS A 148 3.50 13.32 20.95
CA LYS A 148 3.75 12.79 22.29
C LYS A 148 2.42 12.55 22.98
N PHE A 149 2.18 11.30 23.36
CA PHE A 149 1.05 10.93 24.19
C PHE A 149 1.55 10.56 25.59
N PRO A 150 0.86 10.98 26.66
CA PRO A 150 1.14 10.42 27.98
C PRO A 150 0.92 8.89 27.91
N ARG A 151 1.96 8.13 28.22
CA ARG A 151 1.83 6.68 28.29
C ARG A 151 0.85 6.34 29.41
N TYR A 152 -0.20 5.61 29.08
CA TYR A 152 -1.06 5.05 30.10
C TYR A 152 -0.21 4.14 30.99
N ARG A 153 -0.15 4.46 32.27
CA ARG A 153 0.42 3.59 33.30
C ARG A 153 -0.75 3.17 34.18
N GLY A 154 -1.06 1.88 34.21
CA GLY A 154 -2.05 1.36 35.13
C GLY A 154 -1.65 1.67 36.57
N ASN A 155 -2.61 1.94 37.44
CA ASN A 155 -2.41 2.06 38.87
C ASN A 155 -2.47 0.66 39.48
N GLY A 156 -1.41 0.26 40.18
CA GLY A 156 -1.32 -1.02 40.83
C GLY A 156 -0.42 -2.04 40.14
N LEU A 157 -0.31 -3.18 40.74
CA LEU A 157 0.50 -4.31 40.31
C LEU A 157 -0.42 -5.44 39.84
N ILE A 158 -0.19 -6.01 38.70
CA ILE A 158 -0.89 -7.20 38.20
C ILE A 158 0.10 -8.34 38.23
N ALA A 159 -0.23 -9.40 38.96
CA ALA A 159 0.58 -10.62 39.05
C ALA A 159 -0.13 -11.76 38.32
N PHE A 160 0.54 -12.36 37.33
CA PHE A 160 0.14 -13.64 36.76
C PHE A 160 0.84 -14.76 37.55
N LYS A 161 0.05 -15.61 38.19
CA LYS A 161 0.57 -16.74 38.98
C LYS A 161 0.29 -18.08 38.32
N ASN A 162 1.08 -19.08 38.65
CA ASN A 162 0.95 -20.45 38.15
C ASN A 162 1.01 -20.52 36.61
N CYS A 163 1.81 -19.67 35.98
CA CYS A 163 2.02 -19.66 34.53
C CYS A 163 3.33 -20.38 34.15
N THR A 164 3.35 -20.96 32.99
CA THR A 164 4.59 -21.41 32.36
C THR A 164 5.20 -20.22 31.59
N ILE A 165 6.41 -19.84 31.97
CA ILE A 165 7.10 -18.70 31.34
C ILE A 165 8.16 -19.23 30.38
N LEU A 166 8.06 -18.83 29.09
CA LEU A 166 9.08 -19.08 28.10
C LEU A 166 9.97 -17.84 28.04
N THR A 167 11.18 -17.93 28.59
CA THR A 167 12.10 -16.79 28.66
C THR A 167 12.85 -16.55 27.35
N MET A 168 12.83 -17.50 26.43
CA MET A 168 13.59 -17.51 25.17
C MET A 168 15.11 -17.41 25.41
N ARG A 169 15.59 -17.78 26.58
CA ARG A 169 17.01 -17.80 26.93
C ARG A 169 17.55 -19.21 26.83
N GLU A 170 18.56 -19.39 25.99
CA GLU A 170 19.22 -20.69 25.76
C GLU A 170 20.26 -21.05 26.83
N ASP A 171 20.66 -20.06 27.64
CA ASP A 171 21.68 -20.21 28.72
C ASP A 171 21.13 -20.73 30.06
N LEU A 172 19.82 -21.03 30.14
CA LEU A 172 19.18 -21.59 31.32
C LEU A 172 19.10 -23.12 31.23
N GLU A 173 19.31 -23.82 32.35
CA GLU A 173 19.34 -25.29 32.44
C GLU A 173 18.08 -25.97 31.87
N ASP A 174 16.91 -25.34 31.96
CA ASP A 174 15.62 -25.89 31.49
C ASP A 174 15.18 -25.32 30.15
N ASN A 175 16.12 -25.02 29.21
CA ASN A 175 15.83 -24.41 27.94
C ASN A 175 14.99 -23.11 28.04
N GLY A 176 15.13 -22.42 29.16
CA GLY A 176 14.41 -21.16 29.38
C GLY A 176 12.93 -21.31 29.71
N ILE A 177 12.48 -22.48 30.13
CA ILE A 177 11.10 -22.74 30.58
C ILE A 177 11.04 -22.69 32.12
N ILE A 178 10.18 -21.83 32.66
CA ILE A 178 9.90 -21.76 34.10
C ILE A 178 8.47 -22.19 34.33
N GLU A 179 8.28 -23.33 35.00
CA GLU A 179 6.96 -23.81 35.41
C GLU A 179 6.52 -23.19 36.73
N ASN A 180 5.19 -23.02 36.91
CA ASN A 180 4.59 -22.39 38.10
C ASN A 180 5.18 -21.02 38.45
N GLY A 181 5.60 -20.28 37.42
CA GLY A 181 6.20 -18.98 37.60
C GLY A 181 5.21 -17.87 37.96
N VAL A 182 5.76 -16.73 38.36
CA VAL A 182 5.01 -15.51 38.63
C VAL A 182 5.60 -14.41 37.80
N VAL A 183 4.75 -13.72 37.03
CA VAL A 183 5.10 -12.51 36.26
C VAL A 183 4.38 -11.32 36.88
N LEU A 184 5.14 -10.26 37.16
CA LEU A 184 4.65 -9.00 37.75
C LEU A 184 4.62 -7.89 36.70
#